data_ad8bcc88667eb6185c07b735ad236156
#
_entry.id   ad8bcc88667eb6185c07b735ad236156
#
_cell.length_a   1.000
_cell.length_b   1.000
_cell.length_c   1.000
_cell.angle_alpha   90.00
_cell.angle_beta   90.00
_cell.angle_gamma   90.00
#
_symmetry.space_group_name_H-M   'P 1'
#
loop_
_entity.id
_entity.type
_entity.pdbx_description
1 polymer ?
#
loop_
_entity_poly.entity_id
_entity_poly.type
_entity_poly.pdbx_seq_one_letter_code
_entity_poly.pdbx_strand_id
1 'polypeptide(L)'
;MNFEKLTGLGIGSWGLGEDPKKKKDEIAAIRYGLDHGLSVIDTAEMYGDGQSEELIGEAIKGYDREKLFLISKFYPYHATPKLERQSLEASLKRLGTDHLDLYLLHWRGSHRLSDTIRGLQALQKDGLIRYWGVSNFDTADMQEVFTVPGGEECFAN
;
A
#
# COMPACT_ATOMS: atom_id res chain seq x y z
N MET A 1 1.63 -14.54 8.14
CA MET A 1 0.37 -14.76 7.40
C MET A 1 0.59 -15.89 6.41
N ASN A 2 -0.31 -16.85 6.32
CA ASN A 2 -0.20 -17.87 5.28
C ASN A 2 -0.85 -17.35 4.00
N PHE A 3 -0.09 -17.10 2.93
CA PHE A 3 -0.56 -16.58 1.64
C PHE A 3 -1.62 -17.47 0.97
N GLU A 4 -1.67 -18.75 1.32
CA GLU A 4 -2.71 -19.68 0.84
C GLU A 4 -4.14 -19.25 1.25
N LYS A 5 -4.26 -18.32 2.21
CA LYS A 5 -5.55 -17.77 2.66
C LYS A 5 -5.93 -16.44 2.01
N LEU A 6 -5.05 -15.84 1.17
CA LEU A 6 -5.42 -14.66 0.41
C LEU A 6 -6.41 -15.08 -0.67
N THR A 7 -7.58 -14.46 -0.66
CA THR A 7 -8.58 -14.66 -1.72
C THR A 7 -8.00 -14.16 -3.05
N GLY A 8 -8.33 -14.82 -4.14
CA GLY A 8 -7.91 -14.40 -5.48
C GLY A 8 -8.54 -13.07 -5.96
N LEU A 9 -9.32 -12.40 -5.09
CA LEU A 9 -9.98 -11.13 -5.35
C LEU A 9 -9.62 -10.14 -4.24
N GLY A 10 -9.44 -8.88 -4.62
CA GLY A 10 -9.21 -7.76 -3.71
C GLY A 10 -10.11 -6.57 -4.03
N ILE A 11 -10.15 -5.62 -3.11
CA ILE A 11 -10.89 -4.36 -3.23
C ILE A 11 -9.90 -3.29 -3.67
N GLY A 12 -10.08 -2.74 -4.89
CA GLY A 12 -9.36 -1.56 -5.35
C GLY A 12 -10.13 -0.30 -4.98
N SER A 13 -9.43 0.73 -4.53
CA SER A 13 -10.05 1.95 -4.00
C SER A 13 -9.82 3.20 -4.86
N TRP A 14 -9.27 3.07 -6.06
CA TRP A 14 -9.10 4.22 -6.95
C TRP A 14 -10.44 4.85 -7.30
N GLY A 15 -10.53 6.18 -7.09
CA GLY A 15 -11.76 6.96 -7.29
C GLY A 15 -12.77 6.87 -6.13
N LEU A 16 -12.47 6.12 -5.07
CA LEU A 16 -13.30 6.10 -3.85
C LEU A 16 -12.86 7.22 -2.89
N GLY A 17 -13.83 7.76 -2.13
CA GLY A 17 -13.61 8.80 -1.13
C GLY A 17 -13.62 10.23 -1.68
N GLU A 18 -13.66 10.42 -2.99
CA GLU A 18 -13.57 11.75 -3.64
C GLU A 18 -14.92 12.49 -3.64
N ASP A 19 -16.05 11.77 -3.56
CA ASP A 19 -17.39 12.38 -3.50
C ASP A 19 -18.02 12.15 -2.11
N PRO A 20 -18.14 13.21 -1.29
CA PRO A 20 -18.74 13.09 0.04
C PRO A 20 -20.17 12.51 0.05
N LYS A 21 -20.90 12.66 -1.08
CA LYS A 21 -22.27 12.14 -1.19
C LYS A 21 -22.29 10.61 -1.35
N LYS A 22 -21.22 10.02 -1.87
CA LYS A 22 -21.09 8.57 -2.08
C LYS A 22 -20.41 7.86 -0.90
N LYS A 23 -19.74 8.61 -0.02
CA LYS A 23 -18.92 8.07 1.07
C LYS A 23 -19.62 6.95 1.85
N LYS A 24 -20.90 7.13 2.21
CA LYS A 24 -21.65 6.12 2.98
C LYS A 24 -21.84 4.82 2.21
N ASP A 25 -22.18 4.93 0.93
CA ASP A 25 -22.42 3.76 0.08
C ASP A 25 -21.11 3.04 -0.26
N GLU A 26 -20.02 3.79 -0.47
CA GLU A 26 -18.68 3.24 -0.70
C GLU A 26 -18.18 2.47 0.53
N ILE A 27 -18.33 3.02 1.74
CA ILE A 27 -18.01 2.31 2.99
C ILE A 27 -18.86 1.04 3.11
N ALA A 28 -20.15 1.11 2.82
CA ALA A 28 -21.03 -0.06 2.87
C ALA A 28 -20.61 -1.14 1.87
N ALA A 29 -20.21 -0.76 0.67
CA ALA A 29 -19.73 -1.69 -0.35
C ALA A 29 -18.41 -2.39 0.06
N ILE A 30 -17.45 -1.63 0.63
CA ILE A 30 -16.19 -2.19 1.15
C ILE A 30 -16.49 -3.20 2.27
N ARG A 31 -17.32 -2.81 3.24
CA ARG A 31 -17.71 -3.69 4.36
C ARG A 31 -18.43 -4.94 3.88
N TYR A 32 -19.31 -4.80 2.90
CA TYR A 32 -19.97 -5.95 2.28
C TYR A 32 -18.94 -6.95 1.72
N GLY A 33 -17.91 -6.46 1.00
CA GLY A 33 -16.82 -7.31 0.52
C GLY A 33 -16.07 -8.01 1.65
N LEU A 34 -15.71 -7.28 2.71
CA LEU A 34 -15.02 -7.83 3.88
C LEU A 34 -15.86 -8.89 4.60
N ASP A 35 -17.15 -8.64 4.79
CA ASP A 35 -18.09 -9.57 5.42
C ASP A 35 -18.29 -10.86 4.60
N HIS A 36 -17.99 -10.79 3.29
CA HIS A 36 -18.02 -11.96 2.38
C HIS A 36 -16.64 -12.56 2.10
N GLY A 37 -15.66 -12.23 2.95
CA GLY A 37 -14.36 -12.90 2.98
C GLY A 37 -13.29 -12.28 2.09
N LEU A 38 -13.52 -11.12 1.46
CA LEU A 38 -12.42 -10.37 0.84
C LEU A 38 -11.52 -9.83 1.94
N SER A 39 -10.20 -9.96 1.76
CA SER A 39 -9.23 -9.51 2.76
C SER A 39 -8.19 -8.55 2.22
N VAL A 40 -8.00 -8.51 0.90
CA VAL A 40 -7.03 -7.67 0.23
C VAL A 40 -7.66 -6.32 -0.12
N ILE A 41 -7.02 -5.22 0.29
CA ILE A 41 -7.43 -3.85 -0.03
C ILE A 41 -6.24 -3.12 -0.63
N ASP A 42 -6.41 -2.61 -1.85
CA ASP A 42 -5.42 -1.81 -2.58
C ASP A 42 -5.82 -0.34 -2.59
N THR A 43 -4.94 0.51 -2.07
CA THR A 43 -5.08 1.96 -2.07
C THR A 43 -3.75 2.64 -2.41
N ALA A 44 -3.69 3.97 -2.36
CA ALA A 44 -2.48 4.78 -2.53
C ALA A 44 -2.66 6.18 -1.94
N GLU A 45 -1.56 6.82 -1.50
CA GLU A 45 -1.58 8.21 -1.08
C GLU A 45 -2.06 9.16 -2.18
N MET A 46 -1.88 8.78 -3.46
CA MET A 46 -2.33 9.54 -4.62
C MET A 46 -3.85 9.53 -4.79
N TYR A 47 -4.55 8.49 -4.34
CA TYR A 47 -5.98 8.34 -4.62
C TYR A 47 -6.79 9.37 -3.85
N GLY A 48 -7.35 10.34 -4.58
CA GLY A 48 -8.08 11.46 -4.00
C GLY A 48 -7.26 12.27 -2.99
N ASP A 49 -5.94 12.37 -3.18
CA ASP A 49 -5.04 13.08 -2.25
C ASP A 49 -5.12 12.54 -0.81
N GLY A 50 -5.21 11.20 -0.69
CA GLY A 50 -5.34 10.50 0.59
C GLY A 50 -6.78 10.28 1.07
N GLN A 51 -7.79 10.85 0.41
CA GLN A 51 -9.20 10.65 0.79
C GLN A 51 -9.62 9.19 0.68
N SER A 52 -9.05 8.45 -0.28
CA SER A 52 -9.28 7.02 -0.42
C SER A 52 -8.75 6.23 0.78
N GLU A 53 -7.54 6.56 1.26
CA GLU A 53 -7.00 5.94 2.48
C GLU A 53 -7.84 6.29 3.72
N GLU A 54 -8.34 7.52 3.83
CA GLU A 54 -9.25 7.91 4.93
C GLU A 54 -10.56 7.12 4.88
N LEU A 55 -11.14 6.96 3.68
CA LEU A 55 -12.34 6.15 3.48
C LEU A 55 -12.12 4.69 3.89
N ILE A 56 -11.01 4.10 3.45
CA ILE A 56 -10.62 2.73 3.82
C ILE A 56 -10.45 2.64 5.34
N GLY A 57 -9.75 3.60 5.96
CA GLY A 57 -9.57 3.65 7.41
C GLY A 57 -10.90 3.65 8.18
N GLU A 58 -11.91 4.36 7.68
CA GLU A 58 -13.25 4.33 8.27
C GLU A 58 -13.97 2.98 8.03
N ALA A 59 -13.83 2.43 6.82
CA ALA A 59 -14.49 1.19 6.45
C ALA A 59 -14.00 -0.01 7.26
N ILE A 60 -12.69 -0.07 7.55
CA ILE A 60 -12.08 -1.21 8.28
C ILE A 60 -12.20 -1.10 9.81
N LYS A 61 -12.74 -0.01 10.34
CA LYS A 61 -12.96 0.10 11.81
C LYS A 61 -13.82 -1.03 12.33
N GLY A 62 -13.27 -1.75 13.32
CA GLY A 62 -13.92 -2.89 13.95
C GLY A 62 -13.59 -4.25 13.33
N TYR A 63 -12.90 -4.29 12.22
CA TYR A 63 -12.37 -5.52 11.66
C TYR A 63 -11.02 -5.88 12.31
N ASP A 64 -10.75 -7.18 12.39
CA ASP A 64 -9.46 -7.69 12.87
C ASP A 64 -8.36 -7.34 11.85
N ARG A 65 -7.44 -6.45 12.23
CA ARG A 65 -6.35 -5.98 11.37
C ARG A 65 -5.49 -7.12 10.83
N GLU A 66 -5.30 -8.18 11.61
CA GLU A 66 -4.48 -9.32 11.23
C GLU A 66 -5.12 -10.20 10.15
N LYS A 67 -6.40 -10.00 9.87
CA LYS A 67 -7.12 -10.68 8.79
C LYS A 67 -7.14 -9.87 7.49
N LEU A 68 -6.68 -8.63 7.53
CA LEU A 68 -6.63 -7.76 6.37
C LEU A 68 -5.22 -7.76 5.76
N PHE A 69 -5.15 -7.63 4.44
CA PHE A 69 -3.92 -7.39 3.70
C PHE A 69 -4.03 -6.01 3.02
N LEU A 70 -3.46 -5.01 3.69
CA LEU A 70 -3.52 -3.62 3.24
C LEU A 70 -2.31 -3.28 2.38
N ILE A 71 -2.59 -2.80 1.18
CA ILE A 71 -1.59 -2.32 0.20
C ILE A 71 -1.77 -0.82 0.06
N SER A 72 -0.69 -0.06 0.21
CA SER A 72 -0.66 1.34 -0.21
C SER A 72 0.62 1.66 -0.99
N LYS A 73 0.66 2.83 -1.62
CA LYS A 73 1.72 3.23 -2.55
C LYS A 73 2.11 4.68 -2.31
N PHE A 74 3.40 4.98 -2.47
CA PHE A 74 3.92 6.34 -2.37
C PHE A 74 4.36 6.88 -3.73
N TYR A 75 4.34 8.20 -3.85
CA TYR A 75 4.78 8.87 -5.06
C TYR A 75 6.28 8.70 -5.33
N PRO A 76 6.69 8.59 -6.61
CA PRO A 76 8.11 8.48 -6.96
C PRO A 76 8.99 9.63 -6.49
N TYR A 77 8.46 10.83 -6.34
CA TYR A 77 9.22 11.97 -5.82
C TYR A 77 9.43 11.91 -4.31
N HIS A 78 8.76 10.99 -3.62
CA HIS A 78 9.03 10.64 -2.22
C HIS A 78 10.03 9.49 -2.05
N ALA A 79 10.60 8.93 -3.13
CA ALA A 79 11.44 7.74 -3.11
C ALA A 79 12.86 7.99 -2.56
N THR A 80 12.93 8.57 -1.36
CA THR A 80 14.12 8.69 -0.51
C THR A 80 13.79 8.21 0.89
N PRO A 81 14.74 7.62 1.65
CA PRO A 81 14.44 7.02 2.95
C PRO A 81 13.68 7.93 3.92
N LYS A 82 13.97 9.23 3.89
CA LYS A 82 13.29 10.22 4.74
C LYS A 82 11.85 10.46 4.29
N LEU A 83 11.64 10.68 2.99
CA LEU A 83 10.32 11.03 2.45
C LEU A 83 9.40 9.81 2.41
N GLU A 84 9.93 8.61 2.11
CA GLU A 84 9.19 7.35 2.20
C GLU A 84 8.60 7.14 3.59
N ARG A 85 9.41 7.38 4.64
CA ARG A 85 8.93 7.29 6.02
C ARG A 85 7.82 8.31 6.30
N GLN A 86 7.99 9.55 5.89
CA GLN A 86 6.98 10.59 6.08
C GLN A 86 5.68 10.27 5.35
N SER A 87 5.76 9.79 4.10
CA SER A 87 4.61 9.32 3.33
C SER A 87 3.92 8.16 4.02
N LEU A 88 4.68 7.15 4.45
CA LEU A 88 4.12 5.99 5.15
C LEU A 88 3.41 6.39 6.44
N GLU A 89 4.04 7.20 7.29
CA GLU A 89 3.44 7.66 8.55
C GLU A 89 2.13 8.43 8.31
N ALA A 90 2.07 9.24 7.24
CA ALA A 90 0.85 9.92 6.84
C ALA A 90 -0.23 8.94 6.36
N SER A 91 0.12 7.92 5.55
CA SER A 91 -0.78 6.85 5.11
C SER A 91 -1.31 6.03 6.28
N LEU A 92 -0.44 5.61 7.20
CA LEU A 92 -0.84 4.87 8.41
C LEU A 92 -1.83 5.66 9.27
N LYS A 93 -1.61 6.98 9.40
CA LYS A 93 -2.54 7.87 10.11
C LYS A 93 -3.91 7.93 9.44
N ARG A 94 -3.97 8.06 8.10
CA ARG A 94 -5.24 8.09 7.34
C ARG A 94 -5.98 6.75 7.44
N LEU A 95 -5.25 5.65 7.31
CA LEU A 95 -5.80 4.29 7.41
C LEU A 95 -6.17 3.88 8.84
N GLY A 96 -5.65 4.59 9.86
CA GLY A 96 -5.91 4.27 11.26
C GLY A 96 -5.29 2.93 11.71
N THR A 97 -4.11 2.59 11.18
CA THR A 97 -3.37 1.35 11.48
C THR A 97 -1.91 1.67 11.81
N ASP A 98 -1.22 0.74 12.42
CA ASP A 98 0.19 0.86 12.81
C ASP A 98 1.16 0.26 11.78
N HIS A 99 0.65 -0.50 10.81
CA HIS A 99 1.47 -1.10 9.75
C HIS A 99 0.69 -1.32 8.45
N LEU A 100 1.43 -1.48 7.34
CA LEU A 100 0.92 -2.02 6.07
C LEU A 100 1.43 -3.44 5.85
N ASP A 101 0.66 -4.23 5.12
CA ASP A 101 1.14 -5.55 4.67
C ASP A 101 2.06 -5.40 3.46
N LEU A 102 1.74 -4.51 2.52
CA LEU A 102 2.57 -4.25 1.35
C LEU A 102 2.64 -2.74 1.05
N TYR A 103 3.84 -2.23 0.89
CA TYR A 103 4.08 -0.83 0.52
C TYR A 103 4.85 -0.74 -0.79
N LEU A 104 4.32 0.02 -1.76
CA LEU A 104 4.82 0.04 -3.13
C LEU A 104 5.32 1.41 -3.54
N LEU A 105 6.44 1.47 -4.25
CA LEU A 105 6.75 2.61 -5.12
C LEU A 105 5.75 2.60 -6.29
N HIS A 106 4.97 3.68 -6.45
CA HIS A 106 3.79 3.68 -7.33
C HIS A 106 4.14 3.55 -8.84
N TRP A 107 5.29 4.10 -9.26
CA TRP A 107 5.91 3.90 -10.59
C TRP A 107 7.37 4.31 -10.55
N ARG A 108 8.13 3.95 -11.57
CA ARG A 108 9.55 4.29 -11.69
C ARG A 108 9.74 5.80 -11.77
N GLY A 109 10.47 6.37 -10.81
CA GLY A 109 10.84 7.78 -10.75
C GLY A 109 12.30 8.02 -11.10
N SER A 110 12.80 9.21 -10.80
CA SER A 110 14.19 9.63 -11.07
C SER A 110 15.17 9.35 -9.92
N HIS A 111 14.68 8.93 -8.75
CA HIS A 111 15.55 8.58 -7.63
C HIS A 111 16.28 7.27 -7.88
N ARG A 112 17.44 7.11 -7.26
CA ARG A 112 18.23 5.87 -7.35
C ARG A 112 17.47 4.75 -6.63
N LEU A 113 17.27 3.63 -7.30
CA LEU A 113 16.62 2.46 -6.70
C LEU A 113 17.33 1.96 -5.43
N SER A 114 18.66 2.10 -5.37
CA SER A 114 19.43 1.75 -4.16
C SER A 114 19.03 2.58 -2.92
N ASP A 115 18.65 3.84 -3.09
CA ASP A 115 18.19 4.67 -1.98
C ASP A 115 16.76 4.29 -1.59
N THR A 116 15.89 4.09 -2.57
CA THR A 116 14.51 3.63 -2.39
C THR A 116 14.47 2.27 -1.67
N ILE A 117 15.20 1.27 -2.18
CA ILE A 117 15.22 -0.07 -1.57
C ILE A 117 15.74 -0.01 -0.13
N ARG A 118 16.80 0.76 0.13
CA ARG A 118 17.33 0.96 1.48
C ARG A 118 16.28 1.57 2.42
N GLY A 119 15.50 2.53 1.94
CA GLY A 119 14.41 3.14 2.71
C GLY A 119 13.32 2.12 3.03
N LEU A 120 12.84 1.38 2.05
CA LEU A 120 11.81 0.36 2.21
C LEU A 120 12.25 -0.77 3.16
N GLN A 121 13.50 -1.24 3.06
CA GLN A 121 14.06 -2.22 3.99
C GLN A 121 14.15 -1.68 5.43
N ALA A 122 14.46 -0.38 5.60
CA ALA A 122 14.45 0.23 6.94
C ALA A 122 13.04 0.27 7.53
N LEU A 123 12.01 0.59 6.72
CA LEU A 123 10.61 0.56 7.16
C LEU A 123 10.15 -0.86 7.53
N GLN A 124 10.59 -1.86 6.77
CA GLN A 124 10.30 -3.26 7.05
C GLN A 124 10.99 -3.73 8.35
N LYS A 125 12.25 -3.36 8.54
CA LYS A 125 12.99 -3.66 9.78
C LYS A 125 12.35 -3.05 11.02
N ASP A 126 11.77 -1.85 10.87
CA ASP A 126 11.07 -1.15 11.96
C ASP A 126 9.64 -1.70 12.20
N GLY A 127 9.19 -2.66 11.39
CA GLY A 127 7.88 -3.29 11.52
C GLY A 127 6.72 -2.44 11.00
N LEU A 128 6.99 -1.33 10.32
CA LEU A 128 5.95 -0.46 9.76
C LEU A 128 5.34 -1.01 8.47
N ILE A 129 6.06 -1.90 7.78
CA ILE A 129 5.58 -2.65 6.61
C ILE A 129 6.02 -4.11 6.73
N ARG A 130 5.22 -5.05 6.24
CA ARG A 130 5.59 -6.48 6.20
C ARG A 130 6.40 -6.82 4.95
N TYR A 131 5.97 -6.29 3.82
CA TYR A 131 6.58 -6.48 2.52
C TYR A 131 6.70 -5.15 1.79
N TRP A 132 7.61 -5.08 0.85
CA TRP A 132 7.74 -3.96 -0.06
C TRP A 132 7.79 -4.44 -1.51
N GLY A 133 7.52 -3.53 -2.43
CA GLY A 133 7.58 -3.80 -3.86
C GLY A 133 7.53 -2.52 -4.68
N VAL A 134 7.27 -2.71 -5.94
CA VAL A 134 7.11 -1.63 -6.93
C VAL A 134 5.77 -1.77 -7.64
N SER A 135 5.42 -0.83 -8.48
CA SER A 135 4.20 -0.85 -9.28
C SER A 135 4.46 -0.15 -10.59
N ASN A 136 3.83 -0.60 -11.67
CA ASN A 136 3.99 -0.04 -13.00
C ASN A 136 5.44 -0.06 -13.53
N PHE A 137 6.26 -1.00 -13.09
CA PHE A 137 7.58 -1.23 -13.63
C PHE A 137 7.51 -2.14 -14.84
N ASP A 138 8.23 -1.80 -15.88
CA ASP A 138 8.41 -2.69 -17.02
C ASP A 138 9.50 -3.74 -16.78
N THR A 139 9.76 -4.58 -17.77
CA THR A 139 10.77 -5.63 -17.66
C THR A 139 12.19 -5.08 -17.43
N ALA A 140 12.53 -3.93 -18.05
CA ALA A 140 13.84 -3.32 -17.87
C ALA A 140 13.98 -2.70 -16.48
N ASP A 141 12.94 -2.04 -15.99
CA ASP A 141 12.88 -1.52 -14.62
C ASP A 141 13.03 -2.65 -13.58
N MET A 142 12.36 -3.78 -13.79
CA MET A 142 12.49 -4.94 -12.89
C MET A 142 13.88 -5.56 -12.95
N GLN A 143 14.51 -5.61 -14.12
CA GLN A 143 15.89 -6.03 -14.23
C GLN A 143 16.82 -5.10 -13.44
N GLU A 144 16.61 -3.77 -13.49
CA GLU A 144 17.36 -2.81 -12.67
C GLU A 144 17.16 -3.09 -11.17
N VAL A 145 15.92 -3.34 -10.71
CA VAL A 145 15.63 -3.69 -9.29
C VAL A 145 16.51 -4.87 -8.85
N PHE A 146 16.57 -5.95 -9.64
CA PHE A 146 17.31 -7.16 -9.27
C PHE A 146 18.85 -7.01 -9.34
N THR A 147 19.37 -5.92 -9.91
CA THR A 147 20.81 -5.61 -9.85
C THR A 147 21.21 -4.85 -8.58
N VAL A 148 20.24 -4.28 -7.87
CA VAL A 148 20.48 -3.54 -6.63
C VAL A 148 20.53 -4.51 -5.44
N PRO A 149 21.51 -4.38 -4.52
CA PRO A 149 21.55 -5.19 -3.31
C PRO A 149 20.24 -5.08 -2.52
N GLY A 150 19.62 -6.22 -2.22
CA GLY A 150 18.32 -6.31 -1.57
C GLY A 150 17.13 -6.27 -2.53
N GLY A 151 17.34 -6.02 -3.82
CA GLY A 151 16.27 -6.00 -4.82
C GLY A 151 15.56 -7.34 -5.02
N GLU A 152 16.25 -8.44 -4.68
CA GLU A 152 15.70 -9.79 -4.69
C GLU A 152 14.56 -9.99 -3.67
N GLU A 153 14.45 -9.09 -2.68
CA GLU A 153 13.37 -9.09 -1.68
C GLU A 153 12.09 -8.40 -2.19
N CYS A 154 12.11 -7.83 -3.41
CA CYS A 154 10.94 -7.19 -4.00
C CYS A 154 9.80 -8.20 -4.13
N PHE A 155 8.73 -7.96 -3.36
CA PHE A 155 7.63 -8.92 -3.21
C PHE A 155 6.64 -8.89 -4.38
N ALA A 156 6.42 -7.73 -4.98
CA ALA A 156 5.41 -7.53 -6.03
C ALA A 156 5.77 -6.38 -6.99
N ASN A 157 5.22 -6.49 -8.18
CA ASN A 157 5.11 -5.41 -9.16
C ASN A 157 3.69 -5.39 -9.75
#